data_f17f2e429ce9f619e89d38d75b7b2e1e
#
_entry.id   f17f2e429ce9f619e89d38d75b7b2e1e
#
_cell.length_a   1.000
_cell.length_b   1.000
_cell.length_c   1.000
_cell.angle_alpha   90.00
_cell.angle_beta   90.00
_cell.angle_gamma   90.00
#
_symmetry.space_group_name_H-M   'P 1'
#
loop_
_entity.id
_entity.type
_entity.pdbx_description
1 polymer ?
#
loop_
_entity_poly.entity_id
_entity_poly.type
_entity_poly.pdbx_seq_one_letter_code
_entity_poly.pdbx_strand_id
1 'polypeptide(L)'
;MTELMTAPAIEAADAAPPPDESWEDGRLVLPGGVLEGGAVHRVAWVREPTGRDEELLGDRRYRSGARLATDLLARLVTRVDGVEREVDAALVADLLVGDRDYLLLRLRQLAVGDHVHQVMRCPAPGCGERVDVEFRISEIPVRRAERLQARYPFTLSRPAWDDDESSDRGTLRLPTGRDQEAIAELADASPGEANTRLLSRIVLSLGERTGIDEEAARELPLRVRREIGAALERLAPGPDLQVVIQCPHCGADMSYPFDLHDFFLTSGQ
;
A
#
# COMPACT_ATOMS: atom_id res chain seq x y z
N MET A 1 33.53 -19.85 10.02
CA MET A 1 33.31 -19.31 8.67
C MET A 1 31.88 -19.67 8.32
N THR A 2 30.97 -18.75 8.61
CA THR A 2 29.54 -18.92 8.31
C THR A 2 29.36 -18.39 6.88
N GLU A 3 29.11 -19.32 5.95
CA GLU A 3 28.73 -18.92 4.58
C GLU A 3 27.43 -18.13 4.64
N LEU A 4 27.49 -16.89 4.16
CA LEU A 4 26.30 -16.10 3.86
C LEU A 4 25.52 -16.83 2.75
N MET A 5 24.43 -17.47 3.13
CA MET A 5 23.47 -17.97 2.16
C MET A 5 22.60 -16.78 1.71
N THR A 6 22.88 -16.29 0.51
CA THR A 6 22.02 -15.32 -0.16
C THR A 6 20.66 -15.94 -0.43
N ALA A 7 19.58 -15.25 -0.06
CA ALA A 7 18.24 -15.66 -0.40
C ALA A 7 18.10 -15.82 -1.93
N PRO A 8 17.28 -16.75 -2.44
CA PRO A 8 17.06 -16.88 -3.86
C PRO A 8 16.50 -15.57 -4.41
N ALA A 9 17.10 -15.10 -5.51
CA ALA A 9 16.66 -13.91 -6.21
C ALA A 9 15.16 -14.04 -6.51
N ILE A 10 14.39 -13.03 -6.11
CA ILE A 10 13.01 -12.88 -6.56
C ILE A 10 13.09 -12.86 -8.08
N GLU A 11 12.45 -13.82 -8.78
CA GLU A 11 12.29 -13.72 -10.22
C GLU A 11 11.41 -12.49 -10.50
N ALA A 12 12.10 -11.36 -10.62
CA ALA A 12 11.49 -10.10 -11.05
C ALA A 12 11.06 -10.31 -12.51
N ALA A 13 9.77 -10.39 -12.74
CA ALA A 13 9.24 -10.09 -14.05
C ALA A 13 9.81 -8.71 -14.43
N ASP A 14 10.53 -8.67 -15.52
CA ASP A 14 11.34 -7.57 -16.07
C ASP A 14 10.52 -6.27 -16.20
N ALA A 15 10.33 -5.58 -15.08
CA ALA A 15 9.72 -4.26 -15.02
C ALA A 15 10.85 -3.24 -14.93
N ALA A 16 11.46 -2.95 -16.08
CA ALA A 16 12.31 -1.79 -16.21
C ALA A 16 11.61 -0.55 -15.60
N PRO A 17 12.34 0.31 -14.88
CA PRO A 17 11.76 1.57 -14.42
C PRO A 17 11.15 2.30 -15.62
N PRO A 18 10.01 2.97 -15.45
CA PRO A 18 9.40 3.69 -16.56
C PRO A 18 10.44 4.68 -17.11
N PRO A 19 10.55 4.81 -18.45
CA PRO A 19 11.63 5.55 -19.11
C PRO A 19 11.73 7.04 -18.73
N ASP A 20 10.81 7.51 -17.90
CA ASP A 20 10.68 8.93 -17.53
C ASP A 20 10.93 9.22 -16.04
N GLU A 21 11.46 8.28 -15.25
CA GLU A 21 11.87 8.58 -13.86
C GLU A 21 13.30 9.12 -13.83
N SER A 22 13.46 10.29 -13.23
CA SER A 22 14.76 10.92 -13.00
C SER A 22 14.94 11.23 -11.53
N TRP A 23 15.90 10.54 -10.90
CA TRP A 23 16.25 10.79 -9.50
C TRP A 23 16.94 12.15 -9.30
N GLU A 24 17.68 12.62 -10.32
CA GLU A 24 18.39 13.89 -10.26
C GLU A 24 17.41 15.06 -10.08
N ASP A 25 16.22 14.94 -10.66
CA ASP A 25 15.18 15.98 -10.61
C ASP A 25 14.09 15.67 -9.56
N GLY A 26 14.16 14.55 -8.85
CA GLY A 26 13.12 14.09 -7.93
C GLY A 26 11.79 13.75 -8.60
N ARG A 27 11.80 13.47 -9.91
CA ARG A 27 10.61 13.19 -10.73
C ARG A 27 10.25 11.71 -10.67
N LEU A 28 9.02 11.43 -10.24
CA LEU A 28 8.46 10.08 -10.11
C LEU A 28 7.18 9.93 -10.93
N VAL A 29 6.89 8.70 -11.35
CA VAL A 29 5.64 8.36 -12.06
C VAL A 29 4.78 7.46 -11.17
N LEU A 30 3.70 8.00 -10.62
CA LEU A 30 2.77 7.29 -9.75
C LEU A 30 2.16 6.07 -10.45
N PRO A 31 2.07 4.90 -9.79
CA PRO A 31 1.45 3.71 -10.34
C PRO A 31 -0.02 3.88 -10.75
N GLY A 32 -0.80 4.59 -9.95
CA GLY A 32 -2.21 4.91 -10.20
C GLY A 32 -2.40 6.33 -10.70
N GLY A 33 -1.95 7.30 -9.92
CA GLY A 33 -2.08 8.74 -10.18
C GLY A 33 -3.30 9.37 -9.52
N VAL A 34 -3.47 10.66 -9.77
CA VAL A 34 -4.57 11.49 -9.26
C VAL A 34 -5.60 11.72 -10.37
N LEU A 35 -6.85 11.41 -10.09
CA LEU A 35 -7.96 11.72 -11.01
C LEU A 35 -8.53 13.10 -10.65
N GLU A 36 -8.25 14.12 -11.47
CA GLU A 36 -8.72 15.49 -11.27
C GLU A 36 -9.11 16.10 -12.62
N GLY A 37 -10.20 16.84 -12.67
CA GLY A 37 -10.68 17.47 -13.90
C GLY A 37 -11.02 16.49 -15.04
N GLY A 38 -11.25 15.21 -14.75
CA GLY A 38 -11.50 14.18 -15.77
C GLY A 38 -10.22 13.62 -16.41
N ALA A 39 -9.04 14.10 -16.01
CA ALA A 39 -7.73 13.60 -16.43
C ALA A 39 -7.02 12.84 -15.30
N VAL A 40 -6.09 11.96 -15.67
CA VAL A 40 -5.23 11.23 -14.73
C VAL A 40 -3.85 11.86 -14.73
N HIS A 41 -3.43 12.35 -13.58
CA HIS A 41 -2.15 13.02 -13.36
C HIS A 41 -1.21 12.06 -12.62
N ARG A 42 -0.10 11.66 -13.23
CA ARG A 42 0.79 10.63 -12.67
C ARG A 42 2.17 11.13 -12.31
N VAL A 43 2.58 12.26 -12.79
CA VAL A 43 3.93 12.77 -12.55
C VAL A 43 3.94 13.58 -11.25
N ALA A 44 4.73 13.11 -10.28
CA ALA A 44 4.95 13.79 -9.02
C ALA A 44 6.44 14.17 -8.87
N TRP A 45 6.71 15.25 -8.17
CA TRP A 45 8.05 15.65 -7.78
C TRP A 45 8.21 15.54 -6.28
N VAL A 46 9.33 15.00 -5.86
CA VAL A 46 9.70 14.88 -4.45
C VAL A 46 11.01 15.60 -4.19
N ARG A 47 11.20 16.08 -2.98
CA ARG A 47 12.50 16.55 -2.51
C ARG A 47 13.15 15.50 -1.62
N GLU A 48 14.45 15.59 -1.47
CA GLU A 48 15.20 14.77 -0.53
C GLU A 48 14.76 15.06 0.92
N PRO A 49 14.59 14.02 1.77
CA PRO A 49 14.33 14.18 3.20
C PRO A 49 15.50 14.85 3.91
N THR A 50 15.19 15.59 4.96
CA THR A 50 16.16 16.29 5.82
C THR A 50 16.01 15.87 7.27
N GLY A 51 16.90 16.30 8.16
CA GLY A 51 16.78 16.07 9.60
C GLY A 51 15.45 16.54 10.22
N ARG A 52 14.80 17.57 9.63
CA ARG A 52 13.45 17.98 10.06
C ARG A 52 12.37 16.95 9.75
N ASP A 53 12.57 16.17 8.71
CA ASP A 53 11.65 15.09 8.33
C ASP A 53 11.94 13.85 9.17
N GLU A 54 13.19 13.62 9.55
CA GLU A 54 13.59 12.58 10.51
C GLU A 54 13.00 12.85 11.91
N GLU A 55 12.99 14.12 12.37
CA GLU A 55 12.31 14.52 13.62
C GLU A 55 10.82 14.16 13.61
N LEU A 56 10.15 14.29 12.45
CA LEU A 56 8.76 13.88 12.28
C LEU A 56 8.57 12.36 12.43
N LEU A 57 9.48 11.57 11.86
CA LEU A 57 9.45 10.12 11.97
C LEU A 57 9.63 9.65 13.42
N GLY A 58 10.41 10.36 14.23
CA GLY A 58 10.61 10.09 15.65
C GLY A 58 9.50 10.60 16.58
N ASP A 59 8.48 11.29 16.06
CA ASP A 59 7.46 11.94 16.86
C ASP A 59 6.41 10.95 17.39
N ARG A 60 6.50 10.66 18.70
CA ARG A 60 5.59 9.74 19.41
C ARG A 60 4.13 10.21 19.50
N ARG A 61 3.78 11.39 19.02
CA ARG A 61 2.39 11.86 18.92
C ARG A 61 1.62 11.10 17.84
N TYR A 62 2.33 10.56 16.85
CA TYR A 62 1.69 9.71 15.84
C TYR A 62 1.38 8.34 16.43
N ARG A 63 0.08 8.03 16.53
CA ARG A 63 -0.41 6.74 17.00
C ARG A 63 -0.56 5.72 15.86
N SER A 64 -0.57 6.21 14.62
CA SER A 64 -0.69 5.35 13.44
C SER A 64 0.29 5.77 12.35
N GLY A 65 0.88 4.78 11.69
CA GLY A 65 1.74 4.98 10.53
C GLY A 65 1.01 5.65 9.34
N ALA A 66 -0.30 5.45 9.22
CA ALA A 66 -1.10 6.04 8.14
C ALA A 66 -1.11 7.59 8.18
N ARG A 67 -1.30 8.18 9.37
CA ARG A 67 -1.28 9.64 9.55
C ARG A 67 0.14 10.20 9.42
N LEU A 68 1.13 9.50 10.00
CA LEU A 68 2.53 9.86 9.83
C LEU A 68 2.92 9.89 8.35
N ALA A 69 2.53 8.87 7.58
CA ALA A 69 2.76 8.81 6.13
C ALA A 69 2.12 10.00 5.39
N THR A 70 0.90 10.40 5.76
CA THR A 70 0.24 11.58 5.17
C THR A 70 1.06 12.85 5.42
N ASP A 71 1.45 13.09 6.67
CA ASP A 71 2.14 14.33 7.04
C ASP A 71 3.59 14.35 6.50
N LEU A 72 4.25 13.21 6.41
CA LEU A 72 5.56 13.07 5.79
C LEU A 72 5.49 13.33 4.28
N LEU A 73 4.58 12.68 3.57
CA LEU A 73 4.41 12.85 2.13
C LEU A 73 3.99 14.29 1.78
N ALA A 74 3.14 14.93 2.59
CA ALA A 74 2.76 16.33 2.39
C ALA A 74 3.94 17.31 2.50
N ARG A 75 5.01 16.94 3.19
CA ARG A 75 6.25 17.74 3.25
C ARG A 75 7.21 17.42 2.10
N LEU A 76 7.24 16.18 1.64
CA LEU A 76 8.25 15.69 0.70
C LEU A 76 7.80 15.75 -0.76
N VAL A 77 6.51 15.60 -1.05
CA VAL A 77 5.95 15.80 -2.39
C VAL A 77 5.80 17.30 -2.62
N THR A 78 6.47 17.83 -3.61
CA THR A 78 6.50 19.28 -3.88
C THR A 78 5.48 19.69 -4.93
N ARG A 79 5.12 18.77 -5.84
CA ARG A 79 4.18 19.04 -6.94
C ARG A 79 3.63 17.73 -7.52
N VAL A 80 2.40 17.76 -7.99
CA VAL A 80 1.83 16.76 -8.90
C VAL A 80 1.43 17.50 -10.20
N ASP A 81 1.95 17.03 -11.33
CA ASP A 81 1.77 17.72 -12.61
C ASP A 81 0.30 17.69 -13.04
N GLY A 82 -0.20 18.84 -13.49
CA GLY A 82 -1.61 19.00 -13.88
C GLY A 82 -2.59 19.10 -12.72
N VAL A 83 -2.13 19.07 -11.46
CA VAL A 83 -2.93 19.34 -10.26
C VAL A 83 -2.62 20.78 -9.82
N GLU A 84 -3.63 21.67 -9.89
CA GLU A 84 -3.41 23.11 -9.64
C GLU A 84 -3.38 23.46 -8.14
N ARG A 85 -3.99 22.62 -7.27
CA ARG A 85 -3.98 22.84 -5.82
C ARG A 85 -2.61 22.55 -5.23
N GLU A 86 -2.25 23.24 -4.17
CA GLU A 86 -1.02 22.95 -3.41
C GLU A 86 -1.03 21.50 -2.87
N VAL A 87 0.17 20.94 -2.77
CA VAL A 87 0.34 19.63 -2.12
C VAL A 87 0.29 19.84 -0.61
N ASP A 88 -0.81 19.41 -0.02
CA ASP A 88 -1.06 19.45 1.41
C ASP A 88 -1.47 18.04 1.93
N ALA A 89 -1.71 17.95 3.22
CA ALA A 89 -2.16 16.70 3.84
C ALA A 89 -3.50 16.20 3.25
N ALA A 90 -4.35 17.10 2.75
CA ALA A 90 -5.63 16.72 2.16
C ALA A 90 -5.43 16.07 0.79
N LEU A 91 -4.59 16.64 -0.08
CA LEU A 91 -4.22 16.04 -1.37
C LEU A 91 -3.55 14.68 -1.17
N VAL A 92 -2.59 14.59 -0.25
CA VAL A 92 -1.87 13.35 0.03
C VAL A 92 -2.78 12.27 0.61
N ALA A 93 -3.74 12.64 1.46
CA ALA A 93 -4.74 11.70 1.95
C ALA A 93 -5.70 11.21 0.86
N ASP A 94 -5.87 11.96 -0.23
CA ASP A 94 -6.65 11.57 -1.41
C ASP A 94 -5.89 10.66 -2.39
N LEU A 95 -4.56 10.56 -2.27
CA LEU A 95 -3.78 9.62 -3.08
C LEU A 95 -4.20 8.19 -2.80
N LEU A 96 -4.13 7.34 -3.82
CA LEU A 96 -4.32 5.90 -3.66
C LEU A 96 -3.30 5.32 -2.70
N VAL A 97 -3.70 4.29 -1.96
CA VAL A 97 -2.79 3.58 -1.03
C VAL A 97 -1.51 3.16 -1.74
N GLY A 98 -1.63 2.52 -2.90
CA GLY A 98 -0.44 2.05 -3.63
C GLY A 98 0.44 3.17 -4.18
N ASP A 99 -0.09 4.36 -4.47
CA ASP A 99 0.73 5.52 -4.84
C ASP A 99 1.51 6.05 -3.63
N ARG A 100 0.89 6.06 -2.45
CA ARG A 100 1.53 6.45 -1.18
C ARG A 100 2.66 5.49 -0.82
N ASP A 101 2.40 4.19 -0.90
CA ASP A 101 3.39 3.14 -0.63
C ASP A 101 4.57 3.26 -1.61
N TYR A 102 4.28 3.49 -2.88
CA TYR A 102 5.31 3.72 -3.89
C TYR A 102 6.17 4.96 -3.59
N LEU A 103 5.54 6.09 -3.26
CA LEU A 103 6.26 7.31 -2.89
C LEU A 103 7.18 7.08 -1.67
N LEU A 104 6.70 6.38 -0.65
CA LEU A 104 7.48 6.09 0.55
C LEU A 104 8.67 5.18 0.27
N LEU A 105 8.50 4.12 -0.56
CA LEU A 105 9.62 3.28 -1.01
C LEU A 105 10.67 4.11 -1.75
N ARG A 106 10.24 4.98 -2.66
CA ARG A 106 11.14 5.81 -3.45
C ARG A 106 11.85 6.86 -2.60
N LEU A 107 11.15 7.48 -1.66
CA LEU A 107 11.76 8.43 -0.72
C LEU A 107 12.81 7.76 0.18
N ARG A 108 12.54 6.55 0.65
CA ARG A 108 13.55 5.77 1.39
C ARG A 108 14.75 5.43 0.52
N GLN A 109 14.52 5.01 -0.72
CA GLN A 109 15.60 4.72 -1.66
C GLN A 109 16.48 5.96 -1.89
N LEU A 110 15.88 7.14 -1.98
CA LEU A 110 16.58 8.42 -2.09
C LEU A 110 17.41 8.76 -0.82
N ALA A 111 16.81 8.56 0.36
CA ALA A 111 17.41 8.96 1.64
C ALA A 111 18.52 8.00 2.13
N VAL A 112 18.33 6.70 1.94
CA VAL A 112 19.13 5.66 2.60
C VAL A 112 19.76 4.69 1.60
N GLY A 113 19.30 4.68 0.36
CA GLY A 113 19.75 3.79 -0.71
C GLY A 113 18.81 2.61 -0.96
N ASP A 114 19.19 1.83 -1.96
CA ASP A 114 18.37 0.77 -2.55
C ASP A 114 18.33 -0.53 -1.72
N HIS A 115 19.41 -0.81 -1.00
CA HIS A 115 19.53 -2.03 -0.22
C HIS A 115 18.74 -1.98 1.09
N VAL A 116 18.01 -3.05 1.36
CA VAL A 116 17.35 -3.32 2.64
C VAL A 116 17.99 -4.55 3.24
N HIS A 117 18.51 -4.41 4.47
CA HIS A 117 18.97 -5.51 5.29
C HIS A 117 18.20 -5.49 6.59
N GLN A 118 17.60 -6.62 6.95
CA GLN A 118 16.83 -6.74 8.20
C GLN A 118 16.93 -8.13 8.78
N VAL A 119 16.89 -8.22 10.10
CA VAL A 119 16.91 -9.49 10.83
C VAL A 119 15.52 -9.80 11.34
N MET A 120 14.94 -10.90 10.89
CA MET A 120 13.63 -11.40 11.32
C MET A 120 13.74 -12.65 12.16
N ARG A 121 12.72 -12.91 12.98
CA ARG A 121 12.57 -14.21 13.65
C ARG A 121 11.57 -15.07 12.88
N CYS A 122 11.94 -16.31 12.62
CA CYS A 122 11.04 -17.27 11.99
C CYS A 122 9.78 -17.47 12.87
N PRO A 123 8.57 -17.25 12.34
CA PRO A 123 7.32 -17.39 13.09
C PRO A 123 6.89 -18.87 13.26
N ALA A 124 7.55 -19.80 12.58
CA ALA A 124 7.17 -21.21 12.61
C ALA A 124 7.33 -21.81 14.02
N PRO A 125 6.30 -22.54 14.53
CA PRO A 125 6.38 -23.21 15.81
C PRO A 125 7.60 -24.14 15.90
N GLY A 126 8.42 -23.96 16.93
CA GLY A 126 9.62 -24.78 17.16
C GLY A 126 10.89 -24.35 16.40
N CYS A 127 10.82 -23.32 15.55
CA CYS A 127 11.99 -22.73 14.92
C CYS A 127 12.47 -21.48 15.70
N GLY A 128 11.84 -20.33 15.52
CA GLY A 128 12.23 -19.09 16.22
C GLY A 128 13.62 -18.55 15.88
N GLU A 129 14.31 -19.15 14.90
CA GLU A 129 15.65 -18.75 14.48
C GLU A 129 15.68 -17.36 13.85
N ARG A 130 16.81 -16.68 13.97
CA ARG A 130 17.04 -15.37 13.32
C ARG A 130 17.42 -15.62 11.87
N VAL A 131 16.77 -14.87 10.97
CA VAL A 131 16.99 -14.95 9.53
C VAL A 131 17.36 -13.55 9.04
N ASP A 132 18.49 -13.44 8.39
CA ASP A 132 18.91 -12.22 7.70
C ASP A 132 18.15 -12.13 6.37
N VAL A 133 17.47 -11.01 6.16
CA VAL A 133 16.66 -10.72 4.97
C VAL A 133 17.32 -9.58 4.22
N GLU A 134 17.72 -9.83 3.01
CA GLU A 134 18.31 -8.82 2.12
C GLU A 134 17.55 -8.77 0.80
N PHE A 135 17.19 -7.58 0.37
CA PHE A 135 16.58 -7.33 -0.95
C PHE A 135 16.85 -5.88 -1.40
N ARG A 136 16.51 -5.59 -2.64
CA ARG A 136 16.58 -4.24 -3.20
C ARG A 136 15.17 -3.69 -3.39
N ILE A 137 14.98 -2.41 -3.05
CA ILE A 137 13.70 -1.71 -3.29
C ILE A 137 13.39 -1.68 -4.79
N SER A 138 14.40 -1.54 -5.63
CA SER A 138 14.27 -1.56 -7.09
C SER A 138 13.79 -2.90 -7.67
N GLU A 139 13.91 -3.99 -6.91
CA GLU A 139 13.44 -5.33 -7.29
C GLU A 139 11.97 -5.58 -6.90
N ILE A 140 11.35 -4.70 -6.11
CA ILE A 140 9.95 -4.84 -5.72
C ILE A 140 9.07 -4.59 -6.95
N PRO A 141 8.25 -5.58 -7.38
CA PRO A 141 7.36 -5.41 -8.51
C PRO A 141 6.36 -4.29 -8.27
N VAL A 142 6.15 -3.43 -9.27
CA VAL A 142 5.19 -2.33 -9.20
C VAL A 142 4.12 -2.51 -10.26
N ARG A 143 2.89 -2.76 -9.84
CA ARG A 143 1.74 -2.81 -10.75
C ARG A 143 1.29 -1.39 -11.07
N ARG A 144 1.23 -1.06 -12.34
CA ARG A 144 0.72 0.23 -12.82
C ARG A 144 -0.69 0.08 -13.37
N ALA A 145 -1.58 1.01 -13.03
CA ALA A 145 -2.92 1.01 -13.60
C ALA A 145 -2.84 1.38 -15.08
N GLU A 146 -3.33 0.52 -15.97
CA GLU A 146 -3.49 0.86 -17.39
C GLU A 146 -4.44 2.07 -17.54
N ARG A 147 -5.55 2.02 -16.82
CA ARG A 147 -6.55 3.09 -16.77
C ARG A 147 -7.05 3.27 -15.33
N LEU A 148 -6.83 4.46 -14.77
CA LEU A 148 -7.44 4.82 -13.49
C LEU A 148 -8.89 5.26 -13.72
N GLN A 149 -9.81 4.72 -12.92
CA GLN A 149 -11.24 5.02 -12.95
C GLN A 149 -11.73 5.40 -11.57
N ALA A 150 -12.75 6.25 -11.51
CA ALA A 150 -13.41 6.59 -10.25
C ALA A 150 -14.22 5.42 -9.67
N ARG A 151 -14.63 4.47 -10.54
CA ARG A 151 -15.48 3.33 -10.19
C ARG A 151 -15.05 2.11 -10.97
N TYR A 152 -15.00 0.97 -10.27
CA TYR A 152 -14.64 -0.33 -10.86
C TYR A 152 -15.79 -1.31 -10.64
N PRO A 153 -16.38 -1.87 -11.70
CA PRO A 153 -17.38 -2.91 -11.56
C PRO A 153 -16.73 -4.21 -11.07
N PHE A 154 -17.47 -4.95 -10.24
CA PHE A 154 -17.11 -6.31 -9.86
C PHE A 154 -18.34 -7.22 -9.90
N THR A 155 -18.08 -8.52 -10.01
CA THR A 155 -19.11 -9.55 -10.00
C THR A 155 -18.73 -10.61 -8.98
N LEU A 156 -19.69 -11.01 -8.15
CA LEU A 156 -19.58 -12.08 -7.17
C LEU A 156 -19.97 -13.42 -7.80
N SER A 157 -19.51 -14.50 -7.22
CA SER A 157 -19.86 -15.86 -7.65
C SER A 157 -21.35 -16.19 -7.51
N ARG A 158 -22.04 -15.51 -6.60
CA ARG A 158 -23.48 -15.56 -6.35
C ARG A 158 -23.93 -14.33 -5.57
N PRO A 159 -25.26 -14.01 -5.52
CA PRO A 159 -25.77 -12.87 -4.81
C PRO A 159 -25.27 -12.75 -3.37
N ALA A 160 -25.08 -11.52 -2.89
CA ALA A 160 -24.68 -11.23 -1.53
C ALA A 160 -25.81 -11.50 -0.53
N TRP A 161 -27.07 -11.21 -0.94
CA TRP A 161 -28.28 -11.40 -0.17
C TRP A 161 -29.30 -12.25 -0.96
N ASP A 162 -30.03 -13.10 -0.25
CA ASP A 162 -30.96 -14.04 -0.86
C ASP A 162 -32.25 -13.34 -1.42
N ASP A 163 -32.56 -12.16 -0.89
CA ASP A 163 -33.68 -11.32 -1.30
C ASP A 163 -33.38 -10.34 -2.44
N ASP A 164 -32.13 -10.27 -2.89
CA ASP A 164 -31.67 -9.41 -3.99
C ASP A 164 -30.78 -10.18 -4.95
N GLU A 165 -31.36 -10.76 -5.99
CA GLU A 165 -30.64 -11.50 -7.03
C GLU A 165 -29.62 -10.63 -7.78
N SER A 166 -29.83 -9.30 -7.85
CA SER A 166 -28.92 -8.36 -8.49
C SER A 166 -27.66 -8.09 -7.67
N SER A 167 -27.65 -8.51 -6.38
CA SER A 167 -26.52 -8.32 -5.47
C SER A 167 -25.29 -9.18 -5.78
N ASP A 168 -25.28 -9.90 -6.91
CA ASP A 168 -24.10 -10.50 -7.49
C ASP A 168 -23.18 -9.46 -8.19
N ARG A 169 -23.66 -8.23 -8.42
CA ARG A 169 -22.94 -7.15 -9.09
C ARG A 169 -22.82 -5.93 -8.23
N GLY A 170 -21.66 -5.30 -8.31
CA GLY A 170 -21.42 -4.07 -7.59
C GLY A 170 -20.38 -3.19 -8.24
N THR A 171 -20.18 -2.03 -7.66
CA THR A 171 -19.08 -1.12 -8.00
C THR A 171 -18.31 -0.74 -6.74
N LEU A 172 -17.01 -0.62 -6.87
CA LEU A 172 -16.13 -0.16 -5.81
C LEU A 172 -15.22 0.97 -6.33
N ARG A 173 -14.61 1.70 -5.41
CA ARG A 173 -13.46 2.55 -5.68
C ARG A 173 -12.21 1.99 -5.04
N LEU A 174 -11.06 2.41 -5.53
CA LEU A 174 -9.80 2.06 -4.87
C LEU A 174 -9.65 2.83 -3.55
N PRO A 175 -9.02 2.21 -2.53
CA PRO A 175 -8.78 2.86 -1.25
C PRO A 175 -7.72 3.96 -1.37
N THR A 176 -7.90 4.99 -0.57
CA THR A 176 -7.02 6.15 -0.46
C THR A 176 -6.37 6.24 0.92
N GLY A 177 -5.47 7.16 1.12
CA GLY A 177 -4.90 7.46 2.43
C GLY A 177 -5.94 7.81 3.49
N ARG A 178 -7.06 8.44 3.11
CA ARG A 178 -8.19 8.69 4.05
C ARG A 178 -8.81 7.39 4.57
N ASP A 179 -8.82 6.36 3.75
CA ASP A 179 -9.32 5.06 4.17
C ASP A 179 -8.32 4.36 5.10
N GLN A 180 -7.02 4.44 4.78
CA GLN A 180 -5.98 3.96 5.70
C GLN A 180 -6.05 4.64 7.07
N GLU A 181 -6.17 5.97 7.11
CA GLU A 181 -6.31 6.72 8.36
C GLU A 181 -7.56 6.33 9.14
N ALA A 182 -8.69 6.13 8.44
CA ALA A 182 -9.97 5.76 9.07
C ALA A 182 -9.96 4.39 9.74
N ILE A 183 -9.12 3.47 9.27
CA ILE A 183 -9.05 2.09 9.81
C ILE A 183 -7.80 1.85 10.67
N ALA A 184 -6.85 2.79 10.71
CA ALA A 184 -5.52 2.58 11.27
C ALA A 184 -5.53 2.11 12.74
N GLU A 185 -6.37 2.71 13.58
CA GLU A 185 -6.48 2.32 15.00
C GLU A 185 -7.11 0.93 15.19
N LEU A 186 -7.87 0.46 14.20
CA LEU A 186 -8.54 -0.85 14.24
C LEU A 186 -7.69 -1.96 13.60
N ALA A 187 -6.77 -1.60 12.71
CA ALA A 187 -6.06 -2.56 11.88
C ALA A 187 -5.35 -3.66 12.71
N ASP A 188 -4.71 -3.27 13.80
CA ASP A 188 -4.00 -4.17 14.71
C ASP A 188 -4.91 -4.77 15.78
N ALA A 189 -5.84 -3.97 16.33
CA ALA A 189 -6.67 -4.38 17.45
C ALA A 189 -7.84 -5.28 17.03
N SER A 190 -8.45 -5.01 15.89
CA SER A 190 -9.65 -5.69 15.37
C SER A 190 -9.66 -5.71 13.83
N PRO A 191 -8.86 -6.58 13.18
CA PRO A 191 -8.77 -6.62 11.70
C PRO A 191 -10.12 -6.85 11.01
N GLY A 192 -11.03 -7.60 11.64
CA GLY A 192 -12.38 -7.82 11.13
C GLY A 192 -13.23 -6.54 11.10
N GLU A 193 -13.11 -5.70 12.12
CA GLU A 193 -13.80 -4.40 12.20
C GLU A 193 -13.16 -3.38 11.25
N ALA A 194 -11.83 -3.37 11.15
CA ALA A 194 -11.10 -2.56 10.17
C ALA A 194 -11.59 -2.87 8.75
N ASN A 195 -11.70 -4.17 8.40
CA ASN A 195 -12.22 -4.57 7.10
C ASN A 195 -13.70 -4.17 6.90
N THR A 196 -14.55 -4.28 7.92
CA THR A 196 -15.95 -3.81 7.87
C THR A 196 -16.00 -2.32 7.53
N ARG A 197 -15.23 -1.50 8.25
CA ARG A 197 -15.14 -0.05 8.01
C ARG A 197 -14.56 0.27 6.64
N LEU A 198 -13.55 -0.47 6.19
CA LEU A 198 -13.01 -0.29 4.85
C LEU A 198 -14.06 -0.57 3.77
N LEU A 199 -14.75 -1.72 3.85
CA LEU A 199 -15.79 -2.09 2.88
C LEU A 199 -16.91 -1.06 2.79
N SER A 200 -17.38 -0.54 3.94
CA SER A 200 -18.43 0.51 3.96
C SER A 200 -18.01 1.81 3.26
N ARG A 201 -16.72 2.08 3.18
CA ARG A 201 -16.17 3.29 2.55
C ARG A 201 -15.89 3.12 1.06
N ILE A 202 -15.54 1.92 0.61
CA ILE A 202 -15.06 1.68 -0.77
C ILE A 202 -16.11 1.04 -1.67
N VAL A 203 -17.10 0.30 -1.14
CA VAL A 203 -18.19 -0.27 -1.94
C VAL A 203 -19.21 0.83 -2.24
N LEU A 204 -19.30 1.20 -3.52
CA LEU A 204 -20.16 2.29 -3.98
C LEU A 204 -21.57 1.83 -4.32
N SER A 205 -21.72 0.56 -4.73
CA SER A 205 -23.02 -0.08 -4.92
C SER A 205 -22.87 -1.60 -4.82
N LEU A 206 -23.96 -2.27 -4.42
CA LEU A 206 -24.05 -3.72 -4.43
C LEU A 206 -25.52 -4.08 -4.62
N GLY A 207 -25.84 -4.72 -5.77
CA GLY A 207 -27.21 -4.88 -6.22
C GLY A 207 -27.92 -3.54 -6.38
N GLU A 208 -29.12 -3.43 -5.86
CA GLU A 208 -29.93 -2.20 -5.87
C GLU A 208 -29.48 -1.16 -4.85
N ARG A 209 -28.63 -1.53 -3.88
CA ARG A 209 -28.16 -0.64 -2.82
C ARG A 209 -27.06 0.29 -3.33
N THR A 210 -27.24 1.60 -3.12
CA THR A 210 -26.22 2.62 -3.38
C THR A 210 -25.42 2.86 -2.10
N GLY A 211 -24.18 2.36 -2.09
CA GLY A 211 -23.34 2.28 -0.88
C GLY A 211 -23.78 1.16 0.05
N ILE A 212 -22.92 0.84 1.00
CA ILE A 212 -23.24 -0.01 2.16
C ILE A 212 -22.72 0.69 3.40
N ASP A 213 -23.51 0.74 4.46
CA ASP A 213 -23.05 1.21 5.76
C ASP A 213 -22.26 0.13 6.51
N GLU A 214 -21.73 0.47 7.69
CA GLU A 214 -20.94 -0.50 8.48
C GLU A 214 -21.78 -1.69 8.93
N GLU A 215 -23.09 -1.52 9.17
CA GLU A 215 -23.96 -2.62 9.57
C GLU A 215 -24.18 -3.59 8.40
N ALA A 216 -24.54 -3.08 7.22
CA ALA A 216 -24.66 -3.90 6.03
C ALA A 216 -23.34 -4.58 5.66
N ALA A 217 -22.19 -3.89 5.82
CA ALA A 217 -20.88 -4.46 5.60
C ALA A 217 -20.56 -5.59 6.61
N ARG A 218 -21.02 -5.48 7.86
CA ARG A 218 -20.84 -6.49 8.91
C ARG A 218 -21.61 -7.76 8.60
N GLU A 219 -22.83 -7.61 8.07
CA GLU A 219 -23.69 -8.71 7.69
C GLU A 219 -23.32 -9.39 6.37
N LEU A 220 -22.36 -8.85 5.59
CA LEU A 220 -21.89 -9.50 4.39
C LEU A 220 -21.28 -10.89 4.69
N PRO A 221 -21.70 -11.93 3.94
CA PRO A 221 -21.08 -13.25 4.05
C PRO A 221 -19.56 -13.18 3.86
N LEU A 222 -18.79 -13.98 4.60
CA LEU A 222 -17.34 -13.97 4.51
C LEU A 222 -16.82 -14.23 3.09
N ARG A 223 -17.53 -15.03 2.28
CA ARG A 223 -17.18 -15.22 0.86
C ARG A 223 -17.24 -13.91 0.08
N VAL A 224 -18.31 -13.11 0.28
CA VAL A 224 -18.48 -11.80 -0.40
C VAL A 224 -17.33 -10.86 -0.03
N ARG A 225 -17.00 -10.79 1.26
CA ARG A 225 -15.86 -9.98 1.75
C ARG A 225 -14.54 -10.41 1.11
N ARG A 226 -14.31 -11.72 0.94
CA ARG A 226 -13.11 -12.28 0.27
C ARG A 226 -13.10 -11.98 -1.23
N GLU A 227 -14.24 -12.12 -1.90
CA GLU A 227 -14.34 -11.85 -3.33
C GLU A 227 -14.12 -10.37 -3.66
N ILE A 228 -14.64 -9.45 -2.81
CA ILE A 228 -14.35 -8.01 -2.93
C ILE A 228 -12.86 -7.75 -2.67
N GLY A 229 -12.26 -8.35 -1.65
CA GLY A 229 -10.83 -8.25 -1.36
C GLY A 229 -9.99 -8.70 -2.55
N ALA A 230 -10.27 -9.86 -3.12
CA ALA A 230 -9.60 -10.38 -4.32
C ALA A 230 -9.80 -9.47 -5.56
N ALA A 231 -10.95 -8.81 -5.69
CA ALA A 231 -11.17 -7.82 -6.74
C ALA A 231 -10.28 -6.59 -6.53
N LEU A 232 -10.17 -6.09 -5.31
CA LEU A 232 -9.28 -4.98 -4.95
C LEU A 232 -7.82 -5.31 -5.24
N GLU A 233 -7.33 -6.48 -4.82
CA GLU A 233 -5.95 -6.92 -5.07
C GLU A 233 -5.61 -6.96 -6.56
N ARG A 234 -6.56 -7.36 -7.41
CA ARG A 234 -6.35 -7.34 -8.87
C ARG A 234 -6.34 -5.95 -9.48
N LEU A 235 -7.10 -5.02 -8.91
CA LEU A 235 -7.31 -3.67 -9.46
C LEU A 235 -6.33 -2.64 -8.92
N ALA A 236 -5.87 -2.81 -7.68
CA ALA A 236 -5.04 -1.84 -7.00
C ALA A 236 -3.67 -1.69 -7.65
N PRO A 237 -3.29 -0.49 -8.13
CA PRO A 237 -1.93 -0.19 -8.53
C PRO A 237 -1.05 -0.04 -7.28
N GLY A 238 0.25 -0.19 -7.45
CA GLY A 238 1.22 0.01 -6.38
C GLY A 238 2.29 -1.07 -6.34
N PRO A 239 3.24 -0.96 -5.41
CA PRO A 239 4.25 -1.97 -5.19
C PRO A 239 3.64 -3.23 -4.57
N ASP A 240 4.18 -4.39 -4.91
CA ASP A 240 3.87 -5.64 -4.24
C ASP A 240 4.69 -5.74 -2.96
N LEU A 241 4.07 -5.35 -1.85
CA LEU A 241 4.72 -5.34 -0.53
C LEU A 241 4.64 -6.70 0.20
N GLN A 242 4.11 -7.73 -0.45
CA GLN A 242 4.06 -9.08 0.11
C GLN A 242 5.34 -9.85 -0.24
N VAL A 243 6.43 -9.51 0.42
CA VAL A 243 7.67 -10.27 0.29
C VAL A 243 7.55 -11.55 1.14
N VAL A 244 7.47 -12.69 0.45
CA VAL A 244 7.51 -14.01 1.09
C VAL A 244 8.91 -14.59 0.91
N ILE A 245 9.54 -14.94 2.01
CA ILE A 245 10.86 -15.59 2.04
C ILE A 245 10.75 -16.93 2.76
N GLN A 246 11.58 -17.88 2.38
CA GLN A 246 11.65 -19.17 3.07
C GLN A 246 12.71 -19.13 4.16
N CYS A 247 12.33 -19.60 5.35
CA CYS A 247 13.29 -19.75 6.45
C CYS A 247 14.36 -20.79 6.08
N PRO A 248 15.66 -20.44 6.09
CA PRO A 248 16.73 -21.36 5.73
C PRO A 248 16.89 -22.52 6.74
N HIS A 249 16.33 -22.38 7.94
CA HIS A 249 16.45 -23.41 9.00
C HIS A 249 15.34 -24.45 8.96
N CYS A 250 14.10 -24.06 8.62
CA CYS A 250 12.96 -24.98 8.68
C CYS A 250 12.12 -25.02 7.39
N GLY A 251 12.43 -24.19 6.39
CA GLY A 251 11.71 -24.13 5.12
C GLY A 251 10.33 -23.48 5.18
N ALA A 252 9.91 -22.95 6.34
CA ALA A 252 8.62 -22.30 6.48
C ALA A 252 8.60 -20.94 5.76
N ASP A 253 7.49 -20.61 5.12
CA ASP A 253 7.28 -19.29 4.53
C ASP A 253 7.16 -18.22 5.62
N MET A 254 7.87 -17.13 5.42
CA MET A 254 7.90 -15.96 6.27
C MET A 254 7.46 -14.75 5.45
N SER A 255 6.41 -14.05 5.89
CA SER A 255 6.01 -12.79 5.28
C SER A 255 6.73 -11.63 5.98
N TYR A 256 7.34 -10.76 5.20
CA TYR A 256 7.93 -9.53 5.70
C TYR A 256 6.86 -8.44 5.77
N PRO A 257 6.49 -7.95 6.96
CA PRO A 257 5.61 -6.79 7.08
C PRO A 257 6.43 -5.53 6.80
N PHE A 258 6.10 -4.80 5.74
CA PHE A 258 6.62 -3.46 5.55
C PHE A 258 5.99 -2.49 6.56
N ASP A 259 6.61 -2.35 7.73
CA ASP A 259 6.31 -1.23 8.61
C ASP A 259 7.12 -0.01 8.15
N LEU A 260 6.39 0.99 7.65
CA LEU A 260 7.00 2.21 7.12
C LEU A 260 7.78 3.00 8.18
N HIS A 261 7.37 2.93 9.45
CA HIS A 261 8.08 3.59 10.54
C HIS A 261 9.44 2.94 10.78
N ASP A 262 9.48 1.63 10.94
CA ASP A 262 10.72 0.88 11.10
C ASP A 262 11.58 0.94 9.84
N PHE A 263 10.95 0.96 8.67
CA PHE A 263 11.60 1.00 7.38
C PHE A 263 12.44 2.27 7.14
N PHE A 264 12.03 3.43 7.67
CA PHE A 264 12.82 4.66 7.59
C PHE A 264 13.86 4.79 8.71
N LEU A 265 13.61 4.22 9.90
CA LEU A 265 14.46 4.42 11.07
C LEU A 265 15.54 3.35 11.26
N THR A 266 15.38 2.13 10.75
CA THR A 266 16.28 0.99 11.02
C THR A 266 17.48 0.89 10.07
N SER A 267 17.73 1.87 9.22
CA SER A 267 18.81 1.85 8.22
C SER A 267 20.11 2.46 8.75
N GLY A 268 20.59 2.07 9.92
CA GLY A 268 21.78 2.70 10.50
C GLY A 268 22.49 1.97 11.65
N GLN A 269 22.38 0.64 11.77
CA GLN A 269 23.27 -0.10 12.70
C GLN A 269 23.84 -1.34 12.05
#